data_1a8ecdabaeccc35acd0240f7f358f9a9
#
_entry.id   1a8ecdabaeccc35acd0240f7f358f9a9
#
_cell.length_a   1.000
_cell.length_b   1.000
_cell.length_c   1.000
_cell.angle_alpha   90.00
_cell.angle_beta   90.00
_cell.angle_gamma   90.00
#
_symmetry.space_group_name_H-M   'P 1'
#
loop_
_entity.id
_entity.type
_entity.pdbx_description
1 polymer ?
#
loop_
_entity_poly.entity_id
_entity_poly.type
_entity_poly.pdbx_seq_one_letter_code
_entity_poly.pdbx_strand_id
1 'polypeptide(L)'
;MAITKIHPIKSTLNLSIKYILNSDKTDKNILISTHMCNEKTAHNQFLNTRKLNNINGTVLARHLIQSFLPNEITPEKAHEIGKSLCKEILKDQYEYVLSTHIDKNHIHNHIIFNNVNFVTGKCYQSNKKTYHKIRFISDKLCKENNLSVIDEFYEKYKKKFKTKGKSYYEYSHYKKGTSWKSKLQFSIDKAIDKSNTWEEFLKIMERYGYEIKFGKHIAFKHKNKERFTRSKIIGEDYTEESLRKRIKESKIKELIDTSNKRIKSSKSYTHW
;
A
#
# COMPACT_ATOMS: atom_id res chain seq x y z
N MET A 1 -7.75 10.65 4.05
CA MET A 1 -7.96 9.22 3.69
C MET A 1 -7.22 8.34 4.67
N ALA A 2 -7.93 7.43 5.35
CA ALA A 2 -7.29 6.52 6.29
C ALA A 2 -6.89 5.19 5.62
N ILE A 3 -5.72 4.66 5.99
CA ILE A 3 -5.23 3.34 5.56
C ILE A 3 -5.07 2.46 6.78
N THR A 4 -5.59 1.23 6.73
CA THR A 4 -5.48 0.27 7.83
C THR A 4 -4.52 -0.87 7.48
N LYS A 5 -3.74 -1.32 8.48
CA LYS A 5 -2.88 -2.51 8.42
C LYS A 5 -2.98 -3.29 9.72
N ILE A 6 -2.97 -4.61 9.66
CA ILE A 6 -2.96 -5.46 10.84
C ILE A 6 -1.86 -6.51 10.73
N HIS A 7 -1.08 -6.68 11.82
CA HIS A 7 0.04 -7.59 11.89
C HIS A 7 -0.06 -8.47 13.16
N PRO A 8 0.37 -9.74 13.12
CA PRO A 8 0.51 -10.56 14.31
C PRO A 8 1.77 -10.17 15.10
N ILE A 9 1.67 -10.11 16.43
CA ILE A 9 2.81 -10.04 17.34
C ILE A 9 3.00 -11.44 17.92
N LYS A 10 4.19 -12.04 17.73
CA LYS A 10 4.48 -13.41 18.14
C LYS A 10 5.48 -13.52 19.29
N SER A 11 6.43 -12.60 19.42
CA SER A 11 7.51 -12.67 20.42
C SER A 11 7.83 -11.34 21.09
N THR A 12 7.55 -10.21 20.46
CA THR A 12 8.00 -8.88 20.90
C THR A 12 6.91 -8.04 21.54
N LEU A 13 5.96 -8.66 22.25
CA LEU A 13 4.78 -7.96 22.79
C LEU A 13 5.16 -6.79 23.72
N ASN A 14 6.06 -7.01 24.66
CA ASN A 14 6.52 -5.96 25.58
C ASN A 14 7.18 -4.78 24.83
N LEU A 15 8.07 -5.09 23.88
CA LEU A 15 8.74 -4.07 23.05
C LEU A 15 7.75 -3.32 22.17
N SER A 16 6.75 -4.02 21.63
CA SER A 16 5.71 -3.40 20.80
C SER A 16 4.83 -2.44 21.58
N ILE A 17 4.44 -2.80 22.82
CA ILE A 17 3.68 -1.92 23.71
C ILE A 17 4.53 -0.71 24.11
N LYS A 18 5.78 -0.92 24.54
CA LYS A 18 6.71 0.19 24.86
C LYS A 18 6.91 1.14 23.67
N TYR A 19 6.98 0.60 22.46
CA TYR A 19 7.13 1.41 21.24
C TYR A 19 5.97 2.36 21.02
N ILE A 20 4.72 1.89 21.17
CA ILE A 20 3.54 2.74 20.95
C ILE A 20 3.28 3.72 22.10
N LEU A 21 3.85 3.46 23.28
CA LEU A 21 3.76 4.32 24.46
C LEU A 21 4.95 5.30 24.60
N ASN A 22 5.83 5.39 23.59
CA ASN A 22 6.97 6.29 23.64
C ASN A 22 6.52 7.76 23.63
N SER A 23 6.90 8.52 24.67
CA SER A 23 6.57 9.94 24.85
C SER A 23 7.06 10.85 23.73
N ASP A 24 8.11 10.47 23.00
CA ASP A 24 8.61 11.26 21.87
C ASP A 24 7.71 11.20 20.65
N LYS A 25 6.71 10.30 20.68
CA LYS A 25 5.81 10.01 19.54
C LYS A 25 4.36 10.34 19.81
N THR A 26 3.98 10.45 21.08
CA THR A 26 2.59 10.63 21.50
C THR A 26 2.51 11.48 22.76
N ASP A 27 1.42 12.21 22.94
CA ASP A 27 1.11 12.85 24.21
C ASP A 27 0.45 11.84 25.14
N LYS A 28 1.14 11.49 26.23
CA LYS A 28 0.69 10.49 27.19
C LYS A 28 -0.59 10.86 27.93
N ASN A 29 -0.90 12.15 28.06
CA ASN A 29 -2.06 12.60 28.81
C ASN A 29 -3.35 12.52 27.99
N ILE A 30 -3.25 12.70 26.66
CA ILE A 30 -4.41 12.90 25.80
C ILE A 30 -4.54 11.80 24.73
N LEU A 31 -3.42 11.28 24.23
CA LEU A 31 -3.38 10.43 23.03
C LEU A 31 -3.11 8.94 23.33
N ILE A 32 -3.35 8.52 24.58
CA ILE A 32 -3.29 7.11 24.98
C ILE A 32 -4.61 6.72 25.60
N SER A 33 -5.13 5.55 25.23
CA SER A 33 -6.31 4.93 25.84
C SER A 33 -6.08 3.43 25.99
N THR A 34 -6.60 2.88 27.08
CA THR A 34 -6.57 1.44 27.34
C THR A 34 -7.96 0.91 27.60
N HIS A 35 -8.16 -0.38 27.38
CA HIS A 35 -9.38 -1.08 27.72
C HIS A 35 -9.06 -2.39 28.42
N MET A 36 -9.64 -2.62 29.61
CA MET A 36 -9.46 -3.80 30.45
C MET A 36 -7.98 -4.14 30.71
N CYS A 37 -7.09 -3.14 30.62
CA CYS A 37 -5.68 -3.25 30.98
C CYS A 37 -5.10 -1.90 31.39
N ASN A 38 -3.96 -1.93 32.07
CA ASN A 38 -3.19 -0.73 32.44
C ASN A 38 -1.97 -0.62 31.52
N GLU A 39 -1.60 0.59 31.10
CA GLU A 39 -0.47 0.87 30.22
C GLU A 39 0.83 0.19 30.65
N LYS A 40 1.16 0.28 31.94
CA LYS A 40 2.41 -0.24 32.50
C LYS A 40 2.44 -1.78 32.57
N THR A 41 1.28 -2.41 32.70
CA THR A 41 1.14 -3.85 32.95
C THR A 41 0.43 -4.61 31.84
N ALA A 42 0.02 -3.93 30.76
CA ALA A 42 -0.73 -4.52 29.66
C ALA A 42 -0.08 -5.80 29.09
N HIS A 43 1.24 -5.82 28.97
CA HIS A 43 1.97 -6.99 28.52
C HIS A 43 1.68 -8.22 29.42
N ASN A 44 1.78 -8.07 30.75
CA ASN A 44 1.54 -9.16 31.70
C ASN A 44 0.05 -9.54 31.72
N GLN A 45 -0.85 -8.56 31.65
CA GLN A 45 -2.30 -8.80 31.62
C GLN A 45 -2.70 -9.62 30.39
N PHE A 46 -2.20 -9.29 29.19
CA PHE A 46 -2.43 -10.07 27.98
C PHE A 46 -1.94 -11.52 28.11
N LEU A 47 -0.75 -11.73 28.69
CA LEU A 47 -0.22 -13.07 28.93
C LEU A 47 -1.04 -13.84 29.97
N ASN A 48 -1.52 -13.17 31.03
CA ASN A 48 -2.37 -13.78 32.03
C ASN A 48 -3.72 -14.23 31.45
N THR A 49 -4.38 -13.39 30.67
CA THR A 49 -5.62 -13.77 29.97
C THR A 49 -5.42 -14.98 29.06
N ARG A 50 -4.28 -15.07 28.36
CA ARG A 50 -3.92 -16.24 27.55
C ARG A 50 -3.73 -17.50 28.41
N LYS A 51 -3.02 -17.37 29.51
CA LYS A 51 -2.78 -18.49 30.46
C LYS A 51 -4.08 -19.01 31.06
N LEU A 52 -4.96 -18.12 31.52
CA LEU A 52 -6.26 -18.47 32.10
C LEU A 52 -7.16 -19.21 31.10
N ASN A 53 -7.03 -18.92 29.82
CA ASN A 53 -7.80 -19.59 28.77
C ASN A 53 -7.05 -20.76 28.10
N ASN A 54 -5.92 -21.21 28.63
CA ASN A 54 -5.10 -22.31 28.09
C ASN A 54 -4.68 -22.14 26.60
N ILE A 55 -4.41 -20.92 26.17
CA ILE A 55 -4.05 -20.63 24.78
C ILE A 55 -2.53 -20.76 24.58
N ASN A 56 -2.12 -21.79 23.84
CA ASN A 56 -0.72 -22.11 23.50
C ASN A 56 -0.30 -21.65 22.09
N GLY A 57 -1.16 -20.95 21.36
CA GLY A 57 -0.86 -20.47 20.00
C GLY A 57 0.29 -19.45 19.98
N THR A 58 1.02 -19.35 18.85
CA THR A 58 2.20 -18.49 18.72
C THR A 58 1.88 -16.99 18.66
N VAL A 59 0.66 -16.59 18.30
CA VAL A 59 0.28 -15.18 18.20
C VAL A 59 -0.16 -14.68 19.57
N LEU A 60 0.61 -13.74 20.14
CA LEU A 60 0.35 -13.13 21.45
C LEU A 60 -0.69 -12.01 21.36
N ALA A 61 -0.55 -11.13 20.37
CA ALA A 61 -1.41 -9.96 20.17
C ALA A 61 -1.49 -9.61 18.69
N ARG A 62 -2.36 -8.66 18.37
CA ARG A 62 -2.45 -8.04 17.04
C ARG A 62 -2.11 -6.56 17.13
N HIS A 63 -1.36 -6.08 16.15
CA HIS A 63 -1.05 -4.68 15.99
C HIS A 63 -1.82 -4.15 14.77
N LEU A 64 -2.84 -3.35 15.03
CA LEU A 64 -3.62 -2.63 14.03
C LEU A 64 -3.09 -1.19 13.95
N ILE A 65 -2.83 -0.72 12.74
CA ILE A 65 -2.41 0.64 12.46
C ILE A 65 -3.48 1.28 11.58
N GLN A 66 -3.89 2.50 11.93
CA GLN A 66 -4.77 3.36 11.14
C GLN A 66 -4.04 4.67 10.88
N SER A 67 -3.70 4.96 9.63
CA SER A 67 -2.93 6.16 9.24
C SER A 67 -3.80 7.10 8.42
N PHE A 68 -3.77 8.40 8.74
CA PHE A 68 -4.55 9.45 8.08
C PHE A 68 -3.70 10.21 7.05
N LEU A 69 -4.35 10.96 6.18
CA LEU A 69 -3.67 11.85 5.24
C LEU A 69 -3.04 13.03 6.01
N PRO A 70 -1.85 13.49 5.62
CA PRO A 70 -1.25 14.68 6.21
C PRO A 70 -2.20 15.89 6.18
N ASN A 71 -2.26 16.63 7.29
CA ASN A 71 -3.05 17.86 7.47
C ASN A 71 -4.59 17.68 7.33
N GLU A 72 -5.08 16.45 7.35
CA GLU A 72 -6.53 16.18 7.21
C GLU A 72 -7.26 16.12 8.57
N ILE A 73 -6.55 15.88 9.66
CA ILE A 73 -7.14 15.60 10.97
C ILE A 73 -6.24 16.07 12.10
N THR A 74 -6.84 16.48 13.24
CA THR A 74 -6.11 16.77 14.47
C THR A 74 -5.78 15.47 15.24
N PRO A 75 -4.74 15.48 16.09
CA PRO A 75 -4.38 14.32 16.90
C PRO A 75 -5.51 13.80 17.78
N GLU A 76 -6.24 14.68 18.43
CA GLU A 76 -7.36 14.38 19.34
C GLU A 76 -8.49 13.69 18.56
N LYS A 77 -8.83 14.24 17.40
CA LYS A 77 -9.88 13.68 16.54
C LYS A 77 -9.48 12.32 15.97
N ALA A 78 -8.20 12.13 15.62
CA ALA A 78 -7.67 10.84 15.19
C ALA A 78 -7.75 9.80 16.31
N HIS A 79 -7.47 10.22 17.56
CA HIS A 79 -7.58 9.36 18.73
C HIS A 79 -9.02 8.93 18.98
N GLU A 80 -10.00 9.85 18.92
CA GLU A 80 -11.43 9.55 19.05
C GLU A 80 -11.92 8.57 17.98
N ILE A 81 -11.50 8.75 16.74
CA ILE A 81 -11.80 7.78 15.66
C ILE A 81 -11.15 6.42 15.96
N GLY A 82 -9.93 6.40 16.51
CA GLY A 82 -9.26 5.18 16.95
C GLY A 82 -10.03 4.45 18.05
N LYS A 83 -10.55 5.15 19.05
CA LYS A 83 -11.42 4.60 20.12
C LYS A 83 -12.70 4.01 19.53
N SER A 84 -13.35 4.73 18.64
CA SER A 84 -14.56 4.26 17.95
C SER A 84 -14.29 3.01 17.12
N LEU A 85 -13.15 2.97 16.43
CA LEU A 85 -12.69 1.80 15.66
C LEU A 85 -12.46 0.59 16.56
N CYS A 86 -11.82 0.76 17.73
CA CYS A 86 -11.66 -0.30 18.72
C CYS A 86 -13.00 -0.86 19.17
N LYS A 87 -13.94 0.01 19.54
CA LYS A 87 -15.28 -0.39 19.99
C LYS A 87 -16.03 -1.21 18.93
N GLU A 88 -16.04 -0.76 17.69
CA GLU A 88 -16.72 -1.44 16.57
C GLU A 88 -16.11 -2.81 16.22
N ILE A 89 -14.76 -2.92 16.27
CA ILE A 89 -14.04 -4.13 15.88
C ILE A 89 -13.96 -5.13 17.03
N LEU A 90 -13.57 -4.66 18.22
CA LEU A 90 -13.26 -5.50 19.39
C LEU A 90 -14.47 -5.74 20.27
N LYS A 91 -15.51 -4.93 20.15
CA LYS A 91 -16.80 -5.07 20.88
C LYS A 91 -16.62 -5.16 22.39
N ASP A 92 -15.64 -4.44 22.94
CA ASP A 92 -15.28 -4.41 24.35
C ASP A 92 -14.94 -5.82 24.93
N GLN A 93 -14.51 -6.76 24.08
CA GLN A 93 -14.21 -8.15 24.47
C GLN A 93 -12.71 -8.50 24.40
N TYR A 94 -11.86 -7.52 24.13
CA TYR A 94 -10.41 -7.70 24.06
C TYR A 94 -9.72 -6.59 24.83
N GLU A 95 -8.69 -6.94 25.58
CA GLU A 95 -7.78 -5.96 26.16
C GLU A 95 -7.03 -5.26 25.05
N TYR A 96 -6.90 -3.94 25.09
CA TYR A 96 -6.11 -3.20 24.12
C TYR A 96 -5.43 -1.96 24.71
N VAL A 97 -4.37 -1.55 24.03
CA VAL A 97 -3.70 -0.26 24.19
C VAL A 97 -3.77 0.46 22.85
N LEU A 98 -4.34 1.65 22.85
CA LEU A 98 -4.39 2.58 21.71
C LEU A 98 -3.46 3.76 22.01
N SER A 99 -2.61 4.11 21.05
CA SER A 99 -1.79 5.32 21.08
C SER A 99 -1.85 6.01 19.74
N THR A 100 -2.00 7.34 19.73
CA THR A 100 -1.97 8.17 18.54
C THR A 100 -0.60 8.82 18.44
N HIS A 101 0.13 8.56 17.36
CA HIS A 101 1.45 9.09 17.09
C HIS A 101 1.40 10.35 16.21
N ILE A 102 2.23 11.33 16.58
CA ILE A 102 2.36 12.64 15.94
C ILE A 102 3.78 12.94 15.46
N ASP A 103 4.69 11.97 15.58
CA ASP A 103 6.12 12.09 15.23
C ASP A 103 6.41 12.17 13.74
N LYS A 104 5.39 12.09 12.89
CA LYS A 104 5.52 12.12 11.42
C LYS A 104 4.60 13.15 10.80
N ASN A 105 4.82 13.44 9.52
CA ASN A 105 3.96 14.35 8.74
C ASN A 105 2.50 13.89 8.63
N HIS A 106 2.17 12.68 9.09
CA HIS A 106 0.82 12.14 9.09
C HIS A 106 0.52 11.53 10.46
N ILE A 107 -0.66 11.80 10.97
CA ILE A 107 -1.15 11.23 12.22
C ILE A 107 -1.56 9.79 12.01
N HIS A 108 -1.23 8.94 12.98
CA HIS A 108 -1.57 7.52 12.89
C HIS A 108 -1.83 6.91 14.26
N ASN A 109 -2.88 6.10 14.34
CA ASN A 109 -3.25 5.30 15.49
C ASN A 109 -2.51 3.97 15.47
N HIS A 110 -1.93 3.58 16.59
CA HIS A 110 -1.43 2.26 16.89
C HIS A 110 -2.33 1.59 17.91
N ILE A 111 -2.92 0.47 17.57
CA ILE A 111 -3.79 -0.31 18.43
C ILE A 111 -3.15 -1.68 18.61
N ILE A 112 -2.69 -2.01 19.83
CA ILE A 112 -2.24 -3.35 20.16
C ILE A 112 -3.30 -3.98 21.05
N PHE A 113 -3.91 -5.08 20.59
CA PHE A 113 -4.94 -5.79 21.32
C PHE A 113 -4.58 -7.27 21.51
N ASN A 114 -5.04 -7.83 22.61
CA ASN A 114 -4.82 -9.23 22.92
C ASN A 114 -5.40 -10.13 21.81
N ASN A 115 -4.69 -11.19 21.43
CA ASN A 115 -5.23 -12.15 20.47
C ASN A 115 -6.35 -13.03 21.05
N VAL A 116 -6.56 -12.99 22.36
CA VAL A 116 -7.58 -13.77 23.06
C VAL A 116 -8.73 -12.87 23.50
N ASN A 117 -9.94 -13.25 23.16
CA ASN A 117 -11.17 -12.66 23.67
C ASN A 117 -11.34 -13.10 25.12
N PHE A 118 -11.32 -12.17 26.07
CA PHE A 118 -11.37 -12.50 27.49
C PHE A 118 -12.77 -12.99 27.98
N VAL A 119 -13.82 -12.74 27.17
CA VAL A 119 -15.18 -13.21 27.46
C VAL A 119 -15.39 -14.66 27.03
N THR A 120 -14.91 -14.98 25.80
CA THR A 120 -15.18 -16.29 25.16
C THR A 120 -14.00 -17.24 25.15
N GLY A 121 -12.81 -16.79 25.54
CA GLY A 121 -11.56 -17.56 25.49
C GLY A 121 -11.05 -17.85 24.05
N LYS A 122 -11.75 -17.38 23.00
CA LYS A 122 -11.39 -17.68 21.62
C LYS A 122 -10.36 -16.72 21.05
N CYS A 123 -9.48 -17.23 20.19
CA CYS A 123 -8.51 -16.40 19.49
C CYS A 123 -9.16 -15.56 18.38
N TYR A 124 -8.66 -14.34 18.23
CA TYR A 124 -9.07 -13.44 17.14
C TYR A 124 -8.78 -14.03 15.77
N GLN A 125 -9.79 -14.08 14.91
CA GLN A 125 -9.67 -14.61 13.56
C GLN A 125 -9.23 -13.52 12.59
N SER A 126 -7.93 -13.48 12.29
CA SER A 126 -7.35 -12.54 11.32
C SER A 126 -7.25 -13.19 9.94
N ASN A 127 -8.23 -12.93 9.11
CA ASN A 127 -8.32 -13.42 7.73
C ASN A 127 -8.72 -12.29 6.77
N LYS A 128 -8.83 -12.58 5.49
CA LYS A 128 -9.19 -11.60 4.47
C LYS A 128 -10.54 -10.92 4.74
N LYS A 129 -11.52 -11.67 5.27
CA LYS A 129 -12.87 -11.12 5.58
C LYS A 129 -12.80 -10.11 6.73
N THR A 130 -12.07 -10.43 7.80
CA THR A 130 -11.89 -9.51 8.94
C THR A 130 -11.06 -8.29 8.57
N TYR A 131 -10.05 -8.44 7.70
CA TYR A 131 -9.30 -7.32 7.16
C TYR A 131 -10.18 -6.33 6.39
N HIS A 132 -11.03 -6.82 5.49
CA HIS A 132 -11.97 -5.97 4.76
C HIS A 132 -13.00 -5.31 5.69
N LYS A 133 -13.46 -6.03 6.74
CA LYS A 133 -14.35 -5.46 7.75
C LYS A 133 -13.71 -4.30 8.50
N ILE A 134 -12.46 -4.45 8.95
CA ILE A 134 -11.69 -3.38 9.62
C ILE A 134 -11.63 -2.14 8.73
N ARG A 135 -11.26 -2.34 7.45
CA ARG A 135 -11.17 -1.24 6.49
C ARG A 135 -12.51 -0.55 6.27
N PHE A 136 -13.58 -1.32 6.06
CA PHE A 136 -14.91 -0.79 5.88
C PHE A 136 -15.38 0.07 7.08
N ILE A 137 -15.14 -0.42 8.31
CA ILE A 137 -15.47 0.33 9.52
C ILE A 137 -14.63 1.61 9.62
N SER A 138 -13.33 1.52 9.34
CA SER A 138 -12.45 2.70 9.31
C SER A 138 -12.92 3.74 8.30
N ASP A 139 -13.29 3.33 7.08
CA ASP A 139 -13.79 4.21 6.02
C ASP A 139 -15.14 4.83 6.41
N LYS A 140 -16.04 4.05 7.03
CA LYS A 140 -17.32 4.54 7.59
C LYS A 140 -17.09 5.66 8.61
N LEU A 141 -16.22 5.41 9.61
CA LEU A 141 -15.90 6.39 10.64
C LEU A 141 -15.23 7.66 10.06
N CYS A 142 -14.40 7.52 9.03
CA CYS A 142 -13.82 8.65 8.32
C CYS A 142 -14.90 9.50 7.63
N LYS A 143 -15.83 8.88 6.93
CA LYS A 143 -16.97 9.57 6.28
C LYS A 143 -17.84 10.31 7.27
N GLU A 144 -18.17 9.69 8.41
CA GLU A 144 -18.96 10.29 9.50
C GLU A 144 -18.26 11.52 10.13
N ASN A 145 -16.94 11.60 9.98
CA ASN A 145 -16.14 12.74 10.47
C ASN A 145 -15.64 13.66 9.34
N ASN A 146 -16.27 13.64 8.17
CA ASN A 146 -15.93 14.46 6.99
C ASN A 146 -14.48 14.31 6.51
N LEU A 147 -13.87 13.15 6.73
CA LEU A 147 -12.53 12.82 6.22
C LEU A 147 -12.62 12.11 4.87
N SER A 148 -11.58 12.27 4.06
CA SER A 148 -11.50 11.61 2.77
C SER A 148 -11.39 10.08 2.92
N VAL A 149 -12.02 9.36 2.01
CA VAL A 149 -11.93 7.89 1.90
C VAL A 149 -11.54 7.51 0.47
N ILE A 150 -11.06 6.28 0.28
CA ILE A 150 -10.80 5.77 -1.06
C ILE A 150 -12.14 5.47 -1.70
N ASP A 151 -12.45 6.19 -2.78
CA ASP A 151 -13.71 6.02 -3.49
C ASP A 151 -13.84 4.58 -4.02
N GLU A 152 -15.01 3.93 -3.83
CA GLU A 152 -15.29 2.58 -4.33
C GLU A 152 -15.09 2.48 -5.85
N PHE A 153 -15.27 3.58 -6.58
CA PHE A 153 -14.99 3.68 -7.99
C PHE A 153 -13.50 3.47 -8.31
N TYR A 154 -12.60 4.05 -7.51
CA TYR A 154 -11.15 3.85 -7.64
C TYR A 154 -10.74 2.40 -7.33
N GLU A 155 -11.36 1.77 -6.33
CA GLU A 155 -11.14 0.35 -6.01
C GLU A 155 -11.71 -0.58 -7.10
N LYS A 156 -12.84 -0.21 -7.70
CA LYS A 156 -13.45 -0.93 -8.83
C LYS A 156 -12.60 -0.80 -10.11
N TYR A 157 -12.01 0.36 -10.34
CA TYR A 157 -11.04 0.61 -11.43
C TYR A 157 -9.72 -0.15 -11.18
N LYS A 158 -9.23 -0.15 -9.96
CA LYS A 158 -8.04 -0.90 -9.53
C LYS A 158 -8.23 -2.41 -9.63
N LYS A 159 -9.44 -2.93 -9.38
CA LYS A 159 -9.81 -4.33 -9.66
C LYS A 159 -9.80 -4.66 -11.15
N LYS A 160 -10.23 -3.73 -12.01
CA LYS A 160 -10.24 -3.90 -13.47
C LYS A 160 -8.82 -3.94 -14.03
N PHE A 161 -7.87 -3.23 -13.43
CA PHE A 161 -6.45 -3.23 -13.79
C PHE A 161 -5.58 -4.23 -13.00
N LYS A 162 -6.15 -5.21 -12.28
CA LYS A 162 -5.44 -6.32 -11.59
C LYS A 162 -3.96 -6.06 -11.22
N THR A 163 -3.63 -4.84 -10.86
CA THR A 163 -2.28 -4.51 -10.39
C THR A 163 -2.12 -5.10 -9.00
N LYS A 164 -1.33 -6.16 -8.88
CA LYS A 164 -0.88 -6.63 -7.57
C LYS A 164 -0.23 -5.46 -6.86
N GLY A 165 -0.76 -5.09 -5.68
CA GLY A 165 -0.16 -4.05 -4.85
C GLY A 165 1.33 -4.33 -4.65
N LYS A 166 2.15 -3.28 -4.69
CA LYS A 166 3.59 -3.41 -4.43
C LYS A 166 3.79 -3.90 -3.00
N SER A 167 4.67 -4.87 -2.78
CA SER A 167 5.12 -5.23 -1.43
C SER A 167 5.83 -4.01 -0.80
N TYR A 168 5.97 -3.98 0.54
CA TYR A 168 6.72 -2.91 1.23
C TYR A 168 8.14 -2.79 0.67
N TYR A 169 8.80 -3.91 0.38
CA TYR A 169 10.12 -3.96 -0.24
C TYR A 169 10.11 -3.30 -1.63
N GLU A 170 9.17 -3.68 -2.49
CA GLU A 170 9.02 -3.07 -3.82
C GLU A 170 8.70 -1.58 -3.75
N TYR A 171 7.85 -1.16 -2.80
CA TYR A 171 7.51 0.23 -2.58
C TYR A 171 8.71 1.05 -2.10
N SER A 172 9.49 0.55 -1.15
CA SER A 172 10.68 1.24 -0.64
C SER A 172 11.74 1.40 -1.73
N HIS A 173 11.98 0.38 -2.55
CA HIS A 173 12.90 0.44 -3.68
C HIS A 173 12.38 1.33 -4.82
N TYR A 174 11.06 1.36 -5.06
CA TYR A 174 10.44 2.29 -5.99
C TYR A 174 10.68 3.75 -5.54
N LYS A 175 10.42 4.06 -4.28
CA LYS A 175 10.61 5.41 -3.71
C LYS A 175 12.07 5.87 -3.75
N LYS A 176 13.02 4.93 -3.60
CA LYS A 176 14.47 5.17 -3.69
C LYS A 176 15.00 5.20 -5.14
N GLY A 177 14.17 4.98 -6.15
CA GLY A 177 14.59 4.86 -7.56
C GLY A 177 15.47 3.62 -7.86
N THR A 178 15.58 2.70 -6.92
CA THR A 178 16.41 1.48 -7.04
C THR A 178 15.64 0.25 -7.50
N SER A 179 14.32 0.39 -7.70
CA SER A 179 13.47 -0.73 -8.12
C SER A 179 13.83 -1.19 -9.54
N TRP A 180 14.27 -2.44 -9.65
CA TRP A 180 14.52 -3.10 -10.93
C TRP A 180 13.31 -3.05 -11.87
N LYS A 181 12.14 -3.30 -11.35
CA LYS A 181 10.88 -3.25 -12.09
C LYS A 181 10.62 -1.87 -12.68
N SER A 182 10.83 -0.82 -11.91
CA SER A 182 10.65 0.56 -12.39
C SER A 182 11.71 0.95 -13.41
N LYS A 183 12.95 0.49 -13.25
CA LYS A 183 14.02 0.72 -14.24
C LYS A 183 13.67 0.04 -15.58
N LEU A 184 13.17 -1.19 -15.53
CA LEU A 184 12.75 -1.91 -16.73
C LEU A 184 11.54 -1.25 -17.39
N GLN A 185 10.52 -0.84 -16.61
CA GLN A 185 9.37 -0.08 -17.12
C GLN A 185 9.83 1.18 -17.83
N PHE A 186 10.67 1.98 -17.19
CA PHE A 186 11.21 3.21 -17.80
C PHE A 186 12.00 2.96 -19.09
N SER A 187 12.80 1.89 -19.14
CA SER A 187 13.55 1.53 -20.36
C SER A 187 12.62 1.11 -21.47
N ILE A 188 11.56 0.34 -21.17
CA ILE A 188 10.53 -0.05 -22.15
C ILE A 188 9.79 1.18 -22.68
N ASP A 189 9.33 2.06 -21.79
CA ASP A 189 8.58 3.25 -22.18
C ASP A 189 9.43 4.15 -23.09
N LYS A 190 10.70 4.40 -22.73
CA LYS A 190 11.65 5.13 -23.58
C LYS A 190 11.94 4.43 -24.92
N ALA A 191 11.96 3.11 -24.95
CA ALA A 191 12.16 2.37 -26.19
C ALA A 191 10.93 2.48 -27.11
N ILE A 192 9.72 2.46 -26.56
CA ILE A 192 8.47 2.69 -27.32
C ILE A 192 8.47 4.08 -27.96
N ASP A 193 8.82 5.13 -27.19
CA ASP A 193 8.85 6.51 -27.69
C ASP A 193 9.84 6.72 -28.85
N LYS A 194 10.86 5.85 -28.95
CA LYS A 194 11.92 5.93 -29.98
C LYS A 194 11.76 4.92 -31.12
N SER A 195 10.71 4.10 -31.09
CA SER A 195 10.52 3.03 -32.06
C SER A 195 9.25 3.24 -32.89
N ASN A 196 9.35 3.03 -34.18
CA ASN A 196 8.22 3.03 -35.11
C ASN A 196 7.72 1.63 -35.45
N THR A 197 8.56 0.62 -35.23
CA THR A 197 8.25 -0.80 -35.46
C THR A 197 8.61 -1.66 -34.26
N TRP A 198 8.05 -2.87 -34.26
CA TRP A 198 8.38 -3.85 -33.23
C TRP A 198 9.85 -4.26 -33.25
N GLU A 199 10.41 -4.40 -34.44
CA GLU A 199 11.82 -4.77 -34.66
C GLU A 199 12.77 -3.67 -34.16
N GLU A 200 12.41 -2.40 -34.38
CA GLU A 200 13.16 -1.26 -33.83
C GLU A 200 13.12 -1.24 -32.31
N PHE A 201 11.93 -1.48 -31.72
CA PHE A 201 11.78 -1.58 -30.27
C PHE A 201 12.71 -2.66 -29.68
N LEU A 202 12.75 -3.84 -30.27
CA LEU A 202 13.62 -4.92 -29.82
C LEU A 202 15.10 -4.51 -29.90
N LYS A 203 15.55 -3.92 -31.01
CA LYS A 203 16.92 -3.43 -31.18
C LYS A 203 17.27 -2.34 -30.17
N ILE A 204 16.35 -1.44 -29.83
CA ILE A 204 16.58 -0.40 -28.82
C ILE A 204 16.70 -1.04 -27.43
N MET A 205 15.87 -2.01 -27.10
CA MET A 205 15.97 -2.72 -25.82
C MET A 205 17.30 -3.48 -25.69
N GLU A 206 17.81 -4.10 -26.76
CA GLU A 206 19.13 -4.71 -26.79
C GLU A 206 20.25 -3.68 -26.58
N ARG A 207 20.17 -2.51 -27.22
CA ARG A 207 21.12 -1.39 -26.98
C ARG A 207 21.09 -0.89 -25.55
N TYR A 208 19.94 -0.95 -24.87
CA TYR A 208 19.82 -0.65 -23.43
C TYR A 208 20.36 -1.77 -22.52
N GLY A 209 20.91 -2.83 -23.10
CA GLY A 209 21.56 -3.93 -22.39
C GLY A 209 20.58 -5.00 -21.90
N TYR A 210 19.41 -5.12 -22.52
CA TYR A 210 18.45 -6.16 -22.19
C TYR A 210 18.52 -7.32 -23.18
N GLU A 211 18.63 -8.53 -22.65
CA GLU A 211 18.38 -9.76 -23.40
C GLU A 211 16.87 -10.03 -23.41
N ILE A 212 16.36 -10.47 -24.55
CA ILE A 212 14.93 -10.71 -24.77
C ILE A 212 14.70 -12.18 -25.04
N LYS A 213 13.77 -12.78 -24.32
CA LYS A 213 13.35 -14.17 -24.51
C LYS A 213 11.88 -14.23 -24.91
N PHE A 214 11.61 -14.85 -26.04
CA PHE A 214 10.26 -15.12 -26.52
C PHE A 214 9.74 -16.45 -25.96
N GLY A 215 8.44 -16.50 -25.65
CA GLY A 215 7.74 -17.69 -25.16
C GLY A 215 6.26 -17.33 -24.98
N LYS A 216 5.54 -18.06 -24.13
CA LYS A 216 4.15 -17.73 -23.80
C LYS A 216 3.97 -16.26 -23.34
N HIS A 217 5.00 -15.66 -22.81
CA HIS A 217 5.11 -14.25 -22.46
C HIS A 217 6.52 -13.79 -22.78
N ILE A 218 6.66 -12.61 -23.40
CA ILE A 218 7.98 -12.00 -23.60
C ILE A 218 8.62 -11.70 -22.24
N ALA A 219 9.92 -11.93 -22.12
CA ALA A 219 10.68 -11.74 -20.89
C ALA A 219 11.99 -10.99 -21.16
N PHE A 220 12.37 -10.13 -20.23
CA PHE A 220 13.53 -9.25 -20.30
C PHE A 220 14.51 -9.58 -19.19
N LYS A 221 15.81 -9.60 -19.50
CA LYS A 221 16.91 -9.74 -18.55
C LYS A 221 17.99 -8.71 -18.88
N HIS A 222 18.33 -7.84 -17.94
CA HIS A 222 19.48 -6.95 -18.10
C HIS A 222 20.78 -7.72 -17.89
N LYS A 223 21.86 -7.35 -18.60
CA LYS A 223 23.18 -7.99 -18.53
C LYS A 223 23.68 -8.21 -17.09
N ASN A 224 23.35 -7.32 -16.17
CA ASN A 224 23.75 -7.39 -14.75
C ASN A 224 22.76 -8.21 -13.88
N LYS A 225 21.91 -9.05 -14.47
CA LYS A 225 20.92 -9.88 -13.78
C LYS A 225 20.99 -11.32 -14.25
N GLU A 226 20.78 -12.26 -13.32
CA GLU A 226 20.79 -13.68 -13.62
C GLU A 226 19.45 -14.20 -14.16
N ARG A 227 18.33 -13.54 -13.80
CA ARG A 227 17.00 -14.04 -14.09
C ARG A 227 16.20 -13.17 -15.03
N PHE A 228 15.47 -13.80 -15.94
CA PHE A 228 14.49 -13.14 -16.80
C PHE A 228 13.25 -12.71 -16.02
N THR A 229 12.77 -11.51 -16.30
CA THR A 229 11.50 -10.97 -15.79
C THR A 229 10.46 -11.02 -16.90
N ARG A 230 9.37 -11.76 -16.71
CA ARG A 230 8.26 -11.84 -17.66
C ARG A 230 7.51 -10.52 -17.71
N SER A 231 7.17 -10.05 -18.89
CA SER A 231 6.41 -8.82 -19.13
C SER A 231 5.10 -8.75 -18.33
N LYS A 232 4.36 -9.85 -18.23
CA LYS A 232 3.15 -9.96 -17.41
C LYS A 232 3.34 -9.62 -15.91
N ILE A 233 4.54 -9.85 -15.36
CA ILE A 233 4.86 -9.51 -13.95
C ILE A 233 5.11 -8.01 -13.79
N ILE A 234 5.52 -7.34 -14.87
CA ILE A 234 5.82 -5.91 -14.89
C ILE A 234 4.50 -5.10 -14.83
N GLY A 235 3.48 -5.54 -15.56
CA GLY A 235 2.15 -4.96 -15.62
C GLY A 235 1.40 -5.42 -16.87
N GLU A 236 0.10 -5.21 -16.92
CA GLU A 236 -0.74 -5.56 -18.07
C GLU A 236 -0.39 -4.70 -19.31
N ASP A 237 0.01 -3.44 -19.10
CA ASP A 237 0.44 -2.52 -20.16
C ASP A 237 1.79 -2.89 -20.79
N TYR A 238 2.48 -3.88 -20.22
CA TYR A 238 3.79 -4.36 -20.66
C TYR A 238 3.73 -5.77 -21.27
N THR A 239 2.54 -6.33 -21.49
CA THR A 239 2.38 -7.56 -22.28
C THR A 239 2.80 -7.30 -23.74
N GLU A 240 3.22 -8.34 -24.47
CA GLU A 240 3.63 -8.17 -25.87
C GLU A 240 2.54 -7.51 -26.71
N GLU A 241 1.30 -7.93 -26.54
CA GLU A 241 0.14 -7.34 -27.22
C GLU A 241 -0.02 -5.83 -26.92
N SER A 242 0.06 -5.48 -25.62
CA SER A 242 -0.02 -4.07 -25.18
C SER A 242 1.15 -3.25 -25.70
N LEU A 243 2.37 -3.80 -25.73
CA LEU A 243 3.55 -3.12 -26.26
C LEU A 243 3.42 -2.85 -27.75
N ARG A 244 3.00 -3.85 -28.53
CA ARG A 244 2.75 -3.70 -29.98
C ARG A 244 1.68 -2.65 -30.27
N LYS A 245 0.62 -2.63 -29.46
CA LYS A 245 -0.44 -1.61 -29.58
C LYS A 245 0.09 -0.20 -29.30
N ARG A 246 0.84 -0.02 -28.20
CA ARG A 246 1.42 1.27 -27.81
C ARG A 246 2.40 1.81 -28.85
N ILE A 247 3.21 0.97 -29.49
CA ILE A 247 4.11 1.37 -30.56
C ILE A 247 3.31 1.90 -31.76
N LYS A 248 2.22 1.24 -32.16
CA LYS A 248 1.33 1.70 -33.23
C LYS A 248 0.67 3.05 -32.89
N GLU A 249 0.18 3.21 -31.68
CA GLU A 249 -0.46 4.44 -31.20
C GLU A 249 0.52 5.62 -31.15
N SER A 250 1.77 5.40 -30.71
CA SER A 250 2.83 6.40 -30.68
C SER A 250 3.12 6.92 -32.08
N LYS A 251 3.23 6.04 -33.09
CA LYS A 251 3.44 6.39 -34.47
C LYS A 251 2.29 7.23 -35.07
N ILE A 252 1.04 6.85 -34.76
CA ILE A 252 -0.14 7.62 -35.26
C ILE A 252 -0.11 9.03 -34.66
N LYS A 253 0.22 9.17 -33.40
CA LYS A 253 0.31 10.46 -32.70
C LYS A 253 1.40 11.35 -33.33
N GLU A 254 2.56 10.80 -33.62
CA GLU A 254 3.67 11.51 -34.26
C GLU A 254 3.29 12.00 -35.69
N LEU A 255 2.58 11.17 -36.47
CA LEU A 255 2.07 11.54 -37.78
C LEU A 255 1.05 12.70 -37.74
N ILE A 256 0.14 12.66 -36.76
CA ILE A 256 -0.84 13.73 -36.54
C ILE A 256 -0.15 15.04 -36.14
N ASP A 257 0.81 14.98 -35.20
CA ASP A 257 1.56 16.15 -34.75
C ASP A 257 2.39 16.77 -35.88
N THR A 258 2.98 15.95 -36.75
CA THR A 258 3.74 16.39 -37.95
C THR A 258 2.83 17.03 -38.99
N SER A 259 1.65 16.46 -39.22
CA SER A 259 0.63 17.01 -40.14
C SER A 259 0.12 18.36 -39.66
N ASN A 260 -0.17 18.47 -38.36
CA ASN A 260 -0.63 19.72 -37.74
C ASN A 260 0.43 20.84 -37.76
N LYS A 261 1.71 20.48 -37.64
CA LYS A 261 2.82 21.44 -37.82
C LYS A 261 2.94 21.95 -39.26
N ARG A 262 2.77 21.06 -40.25
CA ARG A 262 2.77 21.44 -41.68
C ARG A 262 1.61 22.39 -42.05
N ILE A 263 0.39 22.10 -41.51
CA ILE A 263 -0.79 22.95 -41.72
C ILE A 263 -0.60 24.34 -41.08
N LYS A 264 0.05 24.41 -39.90
CA LYS A 264 0.35 25.70 -39.25
C LYS A 264 1.41 26.49 -40.02
N SER A 265 2.44 25.85 -40.57
CA SER A 265 3.47 26.51 -41.39
C SER A 265 2.93 27.00 -42.73
N SER A 266 2.01 26.27 -43.39
CA SER A 266 1.40 26.70 -44.66
C SER A 266 0.44 27.90 -44.50
N LYS A 267 -0.22 28.03 -43.34
CA LYS A 267 -1.08 29.19 -43.04
C LYS A 267 -0.32 30.48 -42.72
N SER A 268 0.98 30.41 -42.41
CA SER A 268 1.82 31.60 -42.17
C SER A 268 2.34 32.25 -43.46
N TYR A 269 2.18 31.61 -44.64
CA TYR A 269 2.63 32.13 -45.94
C TYR A 269 1.52 32.78 -46.77
N THR A 270 0.28 32.92 -46.26
CA THR A 270 -0.86 33.51 -46.97
C THR A 270 -1.23 34.92 -46.48
N HIS A 271 -0.35 35.60 -45.78
CA HIS A 271 -0.49 37.02 -45.42
C HIS A 271 0.72 37.81 -45.94
N TRP A 272 0.72 38.08 -47.24
CA TRP A 272 1.40 39.21 -47.89
C TRP A 272 0.52 39.73 -49.03
#